data_58386db2724585502161428db2e02e74
#
_entry.id   58386db2724585502161428db2e02e74
#
_cell.length_a   1.000
_cell.length_b   1.000
_cell.length_c   1.000
_cell.angle_alpha   90.00
_cell.angle_beta   90.00
_cell.angle_gamma   90.00
#
_symmetry.space_group_name_H-M   'P 1'
#
loop_
_entity.id
_entity.type
_entity.pdbx_description
1 polymer ?
#
loop_
_entity_poly.entity_id
_entity_poly.type
_entity_poly.pdbx_seq_one_letter_code
_entity_poly.pdbx_strand_id
1 'polypeptide(L)'
;MPSIYDLKPRFQQLLQPVTAFLHWAGCTANSVTVVAALASAAYGIWLALAPANRWAWALLPAFLFGRMALNVIDGMLARDYGQQSQLGALLNEAGDVVADTALYAPFALLPGVHALGVLAVVFLAGLSEFVGVLGQVMAGGRRYDGPCGKSDRAVAFGAVALLLGLGVPVGPYLDYVMAALAGLLLLTIRNRARRALRAASPLTA
;
A
#
# COMPACT_ATOMS: atom_id res chain seq x y z
N MET A 1 16.67 -15.24 15.74
CA MET A 1 15.25 -15.13 15.35
C MET A 1 15.22 -14.67 13.91
N PRO A 2 14.50 -15.32 12.99
CA PRO A 2 14.39 -14.87 11.62
C PRO A 2 13.81 -13.46 11.62
N SER A 3 14.50 -12.52 11.01
CA SER A 3 14.06 -11.14 10.88
C SER A 3 13.01 -11.04 9.78
N ILE A 4 12.09 -10.06 9.86
CA ILE A 4 11.17 -9.70 8.77
C ILE A 4 11.95 -9.39 7.47
N TYR A 5 13.21 -8.96 7.57
CA TYR A 5 14.12 -8.80 6.45
C TYR A 5 14.47 -10.13 5.74
N ASP A 6 14.44 -11.28 6.42
CA ASP A 6 14.69 -12.59 5.81
C ASP A 6 13.48 -13.13 5.04
N LEU A 7 12.28 -12.57 5.28
CA LEU A 7 11.05 -12.93 4.58
C LEU A 7 11.00 -12.36 3.16
N LYS A 8 11.53 -11.16 2.94
CA LYS A 8 11.49 -10.50 1.62
C LYS A 8 12.24 -11.29 0.53
N PRO A 9 13.49 -11.76 0.75
CA PRO A 9 14.18 -12.58 -0.24
C PRO A 9 13.48 -13.92 -0.52
N ARG A 10 12.94 -14.57 0.51
CA ARG A 10 12.17 -15.83 0.34
C ARG A 10 10.89 -15.61 -0.47
N PHE A 11 10.19 -14.52 -0.21
CA PHE A 11 9.00 -14.18 -0.97
C PHE A 11 9.32 -13.85 -2.42
N GLN A 12 10.44 -13.15 -2.69
CA GLN A 12 10.93 -12.93 -4.04
C GLN A 12 11.29 -14.23 -4.75
N GLN A 13 11.98 -15.16 -4.07
CA GLN A 13 12.31 -16.48 -4.62
C GLN A 13 11.04 -17.27 -5.00
N LEU A 14 10.01 -17.22 -4.17
CA LEU A 14 8.72 -17.86 -4.45
C LEU A 14 8.04 -17.26 -5.70
N LEU A 15 8.18 -15.95 -5.91
CA LEU A 15 7.56 -15.25 -7.04
C LEU A 15 8.42 -15.31 -8.32
N GLN A 16 9.68 -15.75 -8.24
CA GLN A 16 10.59 -15.79 -9.38
C GLN A 16 10.06 -16.57 -10.59
N PRO A 17 9.47 -17.80 -10.45
CA PRO A 17 8.92 -18.51 -11.60
C PRO A 17 7.75 -17.77 -12.26
N VAL A 18 6.91 -17.09 -11.47
CA VAL A 18 5.80 -16.28 -11.99
C VAL A 18 6.35 -15.06 -12.74
N THR A 19 7.37 -14.40 -12.19
CA THR A 19 8.02 -13.25 -12.82
C THR A 19 8.67 -13.66 -14.16
N ALA A 20 9.38 -14.79 -14.19
CA ALA A 20 9.99 -15.33 -15.39
C ALA A 20 8.94 -15.67 -16.47
N PHE A 21 7.83 -16.29 -16.08
CA PHE A 21 6.70 -16.58 -16.98
C PHE A 21 6.09 -15.29 -17.56
N LEU A 22 5.84 -14.27 -16.73
CA LEU A 22 5.29 -12.99 -17.17
C LEU A 22 6.24 -12.28 -18.15
N HIS A 23 7.55 -12.32 -17.87
CA HIS A 23 8.54 -11.78 -18.77
C HIS A 23 8.53 -12.53 -20.13
N TRP A 24 8.52 -13.86 -20.11
CA TRP A 24 8.43 -14.68 -21.30
C TRP A 24 7.14 -14.41 -22.11
N ALA A 25 6.01 -14.16 -21.41
CA ALA A 25 4.73 -13.78 -22.01
C ALA A 25 4.70 -12.33 -22.56
N GLY A 26 5.82 -11.58 -22.49
CA GLY A 26 5.92 -10.20 -22.97
C GLY A 26 5.33 -9.16 -22.04
N CYS A 27 5.00 -9.50 -20.77
CA CYS A 27 4.53 -8.52 -19.81
C CYS A 27 5.67 -7.60 -19.38
N THR A 28 5.35 -6.31 -19.25
CA THR A 28 6.29 -5.30 -18.77
C THR A 28 6.02 -4.96 -17.30
N ALA A 29 7.05 -4.45 -16.61
CA ALA A 29 6.89 -3.94 -15.25
C ALA A 29 5.75 -2.91 -15.17
N ASN A 30 5.71 -1.97 -16.12
CA ASN A 30 4.68 -0.94 -16.19
C ASN A 30 3.27 -1.51 -16.38
N SER A 31 3.12 -2.56 -17.22
CA SER A 31 1.82 -3.19 -17.43
C SER A 31 1.30 -3.87 -16.16
N VAL A 32 2.18 -4.54 -15.40
CA VAL A 32 1.82 -5.17 -14.13
C VAL A 32 1.38 -4.11 -13.11
N THR A 33 2.12 -3.01 -12.98
CA THR A 33 1.76 -1.89 -12.10
C THR A 33 0.40 -1.29 -12.45
N VAL A 34 0.16 -1.02 -13.75
CA VAL A 34 -1.12 -0.45 -14.21
C VAL A 34 -2.28 -1.42 -13.97
N VAL A 35 -2.10 -2.71 -14.28
CA VAL A 35 -3.14 -3.73 -14.02
C VAL A 35 -3.44 -3.82 -12.52
N ALA A 36 -2.43 -3.82 -11.66
CA ALA A 36 -2.63 -3.84 -10.21
C ALA A 36 -3.41 -2.60 -9.71
N ALA A 37 -3.12 -1.42 -10.25
CA ALA A 37 -3.82 -0.18 -9.90
C ALA A 37 -5.28 -0.20 -10.40
N LEU A 38 -5.52 -0.59 -11.65
CA LEU A 38 -6.87 -0.68 -12.22
C LEU A 38 -7.72 -1.75 -11.52
N ALA A 39 -7.15 -2.92 -11.23
CA ALA A 39 -7.83 -3.95 -10.46
C ALA A 39 -8.20 -3.47 -9.06
N SER A 40 -7.30 -2.69 -8.41
CA SER A 40 -7.57 -2.09 -7.10
C SER A 40 -8.70 -1.05 -7.16
N ALA A 41 -8.71 -0.22 -8.20
CA ALA A 41 -9.78 0.76 -8.42
C ALA A 41 -11.13 0.05 -8.67
N ALA A 42 -11.15 -0.96 -9.52
CA ALA A 42 -12.36 -1.75 -9.78
C ALA A 42 -12.89 -2.45 -8.53
N TYR A 43 -11.98 -3.02 -7.72
CA TYR A 43 -12.35 -3.66 -6.46
C TYR A 43 -12.89 -2.64 -5.46
N GLY A 44 -12.26 -1.48 -5.33
CA GLY A 44 -12.73 -0.39 -4.47
C GLY A 44 -14.11 0.13 -4.89
N ILE A 45 -14.37 0.27 -6.19
CA ILE A 45 -15.70 0.59 -6.72
C ILE A 45 -16.71 -0.50 -6.32
N TRP A 46 -16.38 -1.77 -6.44
CA TRP A 46 -17.25 -2.85 -5.99
C TRP A 46 -17.59 -2.74 -4.50
N LEU A 47 -16.61 -2.50 -3.63
CA LEU A 47 -16.83 -2.27 -2.20
C LEU A 47 -17.76 -1.07 -1.96
N ALA A 48 -17.57 0.03 -2.69
CA ALA A 48 -18.35 1.25 -2.54
C ALA A 48 -19.81 1.07 -3.01
N LEU A 49 -20.04 0.34 -4.10
CA LEU A 49 -21.37 0.08 -4.64
C LEU A 49 -22.15 -0.98 -3.88
N ALA A 50 -21.46 -1.89 -3.18
CA ALA A 50 -22.08 -3.00 -2.46
C ALA A 50 -21.51 -3.14 -1.03
N PRO A 51 -21.61 -2.11 -0.17
CA PRO A 51 -21.01 -2.11 1.16
C PRO A 51 -21.59 -3.17 2.10
N ALA A 52 -22.80 -3.64 1.85
CA ALA A 52 -23.45 -4.73 2.59
C ALA A 52 -23.01 -6.14 2.14
N ASN A 53 -22.26 -6.26 1.04
CA ASN A 53 -21.83 -7.55 0.51
C ASN A 53 -20.66 -8.10 1.32
N ARG A 54 -20.94 -9.08 2.20
CA ARG A 54 -19.93 -9.71 3.06
C ARG A 54 -18.80 -10.38 2.28
N TRP A 55 -19.09 -10.98 1.12
CA TRP A 55 -18.06 -11.62 0.30
C TRP A 55 -17.05 -10.64 -0.27
N ALA A 56 -17.49 -9.43 -0.63
CA ALA A 56 -16.57 -8.39 -1.07
C ALA A 56 -15.56 -8.02 0.02
N TRP A 57 -15.98 -7.98 1.28
CA TRP A 57 -15.08 -7.73 2.41
C TRP A 57 -14.23 -8.96 2.76
N ALA A 58 -14.81 -10.16 2.75
CA ALA A 58 -14.09 -11.40 3.05
C ALA A 58 -12.92 -11.68 2.09
N LEU A 59 -13.08 -11.33 0.82
CA LEU A 59 -12.05 -11.52 -0.22
C LEU A 59 -10.98 -10.43 -0.24
N LEU A 60 -11.23 -9.27 0.38
CA LEU A 60 -10.28 -8.15 0.37
C LEU A 60 -8.89 -8.51 0.92
N PRO A 61 -8.72 -9.28 2.01
CA PRO A 61 -7.38 -9.67 2.47
C PRO A 61 -6.58 -10.45 1.41
N ALA A 62 -7.22 -11.40 0.73
CA ALA A 62 -6.59 -12.16 -0.35
C ALA A 62 -6.22 -11.26 -1.54
N PHE A 63 -7.10 -10.31 -1.89
CA PHE A 63 -6.82 -9.31 -2.91
C PHE A 63 -5.63 -8.42 -2.55
N LEU A 64 -5.57 -7.91 -1.31
CA LEU A 64 -4.45 -7.10 -0.81
C LEU A 64 -3.13 -7.88 -0.85
N PHE A 65 -3.16 -9.15 -0.48
CA PHE A 65 -1.99 -10.03 -0.58
C PHE A 65 -1.54 -10.22 -2.04
N GLY A 66 -2.46 -10.50 -2.96
CA GLY A 66 -2.19 -10.61 -4.39
C GLY A 66 -1.61 -9.32 -4.96
N ARG A 67 -2.16 -8.16 -4.58
CA ARG A 67 -1.63 -6.85 -4.96
C ARG A 67 -0.20 -6.64 -4.43
N MET A 68 0.10 -7.05 -3.20
CA MET A 68 1.47 -7.00 -2.67
C MET A 68 2.42 -7.88 -3.49
N ALA A 69 1.97 -9.05 -3.92
CA ALA A 69 2.75 -9.92 -4.80
C ALA A 69 3.01 -9.26 -6.17
N LEU A 70 2.00 -8.65 -6.79
CA LEU A 70 2.16 -7.91 -8.05
C LEU A 70 3.16 -6.75 -7.93
N ASN A 71 3.15 -6.02 -6.82
CA ASN A 71 4.14 -4.96 -6.57
C ASN A 71 5.58 -5.48 -6.33
N VAL A 72 5.73 -6.73 -5.89
CA VAL A 72 7.05 -7.36 -5.84
C VAL A 72 7.48 -7.80 -7.24
N ILE A 73 6.55 -8.35 -8.02
CA ILE A 73 6.79 -8.83 -9.39
C ILE A 73 7.17 -7.67 -10.31
N ASP A 74 6.46 -6.51 -10.28
CA ASP A 74 6.82 -5.36 -11.11
C ASP A 74 8.23 -4.84 -10.79
N GLY A 75 8.58 -4.80 -9.50
CA GLY A 75 9.92 -4.45 -9.07
C GLY A 75 10.98 -5.47 -9.48
N MET A 76 10.66 -6.76 -9.54
CA MET A 76 11.56 -7.80 -10.06
C MET A 76 11.71 -7.67 -11.59
N LEU A 77 10.61 -7.51 -12.34
CA LEU A 77 10.66 -7.26 -13.77
C LEU A 77 11.52 -6.04 -14.10
N ALA A 78 11.34 -4.95 -13.34
CA ALA A 78 12.13 -3.74 -13.54
C ALA A 78 13.63 -3.98 -13.31
N ARG A 79 14.02 -4.63 -12.19
CA ARG A 79 15.43 -4.80 -11.82
C ARG A 79 16.12 -5.95 -12.55
N ASP A 80 15.48 -7.12 -12.55
CA ASP A 80 16.12 -8.37 -12.96
C ASP A 80 16.10 -8.54 -14.48
N TYR A 81 15.18 -7.87 -15.16
CA TYR A 81 15.01 -7.90 -16.62
C TYR A 81 15.26 -6.54 -17.31
N GLY A 82 15.88 -5.60 -16.59
CA GLY A 82 16.32 -4.33 -17.16
C GLY A 82 15.18 -3.40 -17.64
N GLN A 83 13.97 -3.54 -17.11
CA GLN A 83 12.80 -2.75 -17.52
C GLN A 83 12.60 -1.47 -16.66
N GLN A 84 13.63 -0.99 -15.99
CA GLN A 84 13.57 0.23 -15.19
C GLN A 84 13.32 1.44 -16.09
N SER A 85 12.37 2.32 -15.70
CA SER A 85 12.06 3.55 -16.40
C SER A 85 11.55 4.64 -15.46
N GLN A 86 11.73 5.91 -15.86
CA GLN A 86 11.17 7.05 -15.10
C GLN A 86 9.64 6.99 -15.04
N LEU A 87 9.00 6.59 -16.15
CA LEU A 87 7.56 6.37 -16.19
C LEU A 87 7.14 5.26 -15.22
N GLY A 88 7.90 4.15 -15.15
CA GLY A 88 7.63 3.06 -14.23
C GLY A 88 7.71 3.50 -12.76
N ALA A 89 8.70 4.32 -12.41
CA ALA A 89 8.80 4.89 -11.06
C ALA A 89 7.58 5.77 -10.73
N LEU A 90 7.16 6.64 -11.66
CA LEU A 90 5.98 7.49 -11.49
C LEU A 90 4.70 6.65 -11.34
N LEU A 91 4.50 5.66 -12.22
CA LEU A 91 3.32 4.79 -12.18
C LEU A 91 3.25 3.99 -10.88
N ASN A 92 4.38 3.48 -10.39
CA ASN A 92 4.43 2.74 -9.13
C ASN A 92 4.02 3.62 -7.95
N GLU A 93 4.59 4.84 -7.82
CA GLU A 93 4.28 5.75 -6.72
C GLU A 93 2.83 6.26 -6.76
N ALA A 94 2.38 6.74 -7.92
CA ALA A 94 1.03 7.25 -8.11
C ALA A 94 -0.01 6.12 -8.03
N GLY A 95 0.28 4.97 -8.67
CA GLY A 95 -0.58 3.80 -8.65
C GLY A 95 -0.79 3.25 -7.25
N ASP A 96 0.23 3.28 -6.39
CA ASP A 96 0.12 2.86 -4.99
C ASP A 96 -0.83 3.76 -4.19
N VAL A 97 -0.72 5.08 -4.34
CA VAL A 97 -1.61 6.04 -3.66
C VAL A 97 -3.05 5.89 -4.14
N VAL A 98 -3.25 5.78 -5.47
CA VAL A 98 -4.59 5.56 -6.06
C VAL A 98 -5.19 4.26 -5.58
N ALA A 99 -4.44 3.17 -5.61
CA ALA A 99 -4.92 1.85 -5.21
C ALA A 99 -5.25 1.78 -3.71
N ASP A 100 -4.39 2.34 -2.82
CA ASP A 100 -4.66 2.40 -1.38
C ASP A 100 -5.92 3.25 -1.11
N THR A 101 -6.06 4.39 -1.79
CA THR A 101 -7.26 5.24 -1.67
C THR A 101 -8.51 4.48 -2.10
N ALA A 102 -8.50 3.83 -3.27
CA ALA A 102 -9.64 3.10 -3.79
C ALA A 102 -10.08 1.95 -2.87
N LEU A 103 -9.12 1.22 -2.27
CA LEU A 103 -9.42 0.07 -1.43
C LEU A 103 -9.82 0.44 0.01
N TYR A 104 -9.33 1.57 0.54
CA TYR A 104 -9.56 1.94 1.94
C TYR A 104 -10.68 2.98 2.11
N ALA A 105 -10.92 3.89 1.15
CA ALA A 105 -11.99 4.87 1.24
C ALA A 105 -13.40 4.25 1.42
N PRO A 106 -13.74 3.09 0.81
CA PRO A 106 -15.05 2.48 0.99
C PRO A 106 -15.41 2.11 2.44
N PHE A 107 -14.43 1.96 3.34
CA PHE A 107 -14.69 1.76 4.76
C PHE A 107 -15.45 2.95 5.40
N ALA A 108 -15.36 4.14 4.80
CA ALA A 108 -16.13 5.32 5.22
C ALA A 108 -17.64 5.20 4.95
N LEU A 109 -18.06 4.24 4.11
CA LEU A 109 -19.46 4.00 3.77
C LEU A 109 -20.13 2.96 4.67
N LEU A 110 -19.38 2.38 5.61
CA LEU A 110 -19.91 1.37 6.53
C LEU A 110 -20.86 2.01 7.57
N PRO A 111 -21.98 1.34 7.90
CA PRO A 111 -22.89 1.81 8.93
C PRO A 111 -22.21 1.99 10.29
N GLY A 112 -22.48 3.11 10.96
CA GLY A 112 -21.96 3.39 12.31
C GLY A 112 -20.51 3.83 12.36
N VAL A 113 -19.90 4.13 11.23
CA VAL A 113 -18.51 4.59 11.12
C VAL A 113 -18.45 6.10 10.86
N HIS A 114 -17.56 6.81 11.54
CA HIS A 114 -17.28 8.21 11.24
C HIS A 114 -16.39 8.33 10.01
N ALA A 115 -17.01 8.65 8.86
CA ALA A 115 -16.32 8.75 7.57
C ALA A 115 -15.04 9.60 7.61
N LEU A 116 -15.06 10.70 8.39
CA LEU A 116 -13.89 11.59 8.51
C LEU A 116 -12.67 10.87 9.07
N GLY A 117 -12.84 9.92 10.00
CA GLY A 117 -11.73 9.13 10.56
C GLY A 117 -11.05 8.27 9.49
N VAL A 118 -11.84 7.58 8.66
CA VAL A 118 -11.33 6.78 7.54
C VAL A 118 -10.62 7.66 6.51
N LEU A 119 -11.26 8.76 6.10
CA LEU A 119 -10.71 9.69 5.10
C LEU A 119 -9.42 10.35 5.61
N ALA A 120 -9.34 10.67 6.90
CA ALA A 120 -8.11 11.18 7.51
C ALA A 120 -6.97 10.15 7.43
N VAL A 121 -7.24 8.86 7.72
CA VAL A 121 -6.24 7.78 7.58
C VAL A 121 -5.79 7.63 6.14
N VAL A 122 -6.73 7.65 5.17
CA VAL A 122 -6.40 7.58 3.73
C VAL A 122 -5.52 8.76 3.30
N PHE A 123 -5.87 9.97 3.72
CA PHE A 123 -5.06 11.17 3.45
C PHE A 123 -3.65 11.06 4.06
N LEU A 124 -3.55 10.69 5.34
CA LEU A 124 -2.26 10.53 6.03
C LEU A 124 -1.43 9.40 5.40
N ALA A 125 -2.06 8.34 4.91
CA ALA A 125 -1.37 7.28 4.17
C ALA A 125 -0.70 7.84 2.91
N GLY A 126 -1.45 8.57 2.06
CA GLY A 126 -0.91 9.24 0.87
C GLY A 126 0.20 10.24 1.24
N LEU A 127 -0.01 11.07 2.27
CA LEU A 127 0.99 12.02 2.76
C LEU A 127 2.27 11.32 3.23
N SER A 128 2.15 10.14 3.88
CA SER A 128 3.31 9.36 4.31
C SER A 128 4.16 8.89 3.13
N GLU A 129 3.52 8.45 2.03
CA GLU A 129 4.25 8.07 0.81
C GLU A 129 4.89 9.29 0.14
N PHE A 130 4.17 10.40 0.04
CA PHE A 130 4.69 11.66 -0.49
C PHE A 130 5.96 12.12 0.26
N VAL A 131 5.94 12.13 1.60
CA VAL A 131 7.11 12.47 2.41
C VAL A 131 8.25 11.46 2.21
N GLY A 132 7.92 10.18 1.98
CA GLY A 132 8.91 9.16 1.62
C GLY A 132 9.63 9.47 0.31
N VAL A 133 8.88 9.90 -0.72
CA VAL A 133 9.43 10.32 -2.04
C VAL A 133 10.21 11.63 -1.93
N LEU A 134 9.75 12.61 -1.14
CA LEU A 134 10.53 13.84 -0.88
C LEU A 134 11.91 13.53 -0.29
N GLY A 135 12.03 12.48 0.53
CA GLY A 135 13.32 11.99 1.01
C GLY A 135 14.28 11.59 -0.11
N GLN A 136 13.77 11.04 -1.21
CA GLN A 136 14.58 10.73 -2.40
C GLN A 136 15.06 12.00 -3.10
N VAL A 137 14.19 12.98 -3.25
CA VAL A 137 14.53 14.27 -3.89
C VAL A 137 15.56 15.03 -3.08
N MET A 138 15.44 15.03 -1.73
CA MET A 138 16.30 15.81 -0.83
C MET A 138 17.63 15.13 -0.52
N ALA A 139 17.66 13.80 -0.45
CA ALA A 139 18.79 13.05 0.11
C ALA A 139 19.18 11.80 -0.69
N GLY A 140 18.75 11.71 -1.96
CA GLY A 140 19.13 10.63 -2.89
C GLY A 140 18.59 9.24 -2.53
N GLY A 141 17.69 9.11 -1.53
CA GLY A 141 17.11 7.81 -1.16
C GLY A 141 15.71 7.93 -0.60
N ARG A 142 14.78 7.11 -1.14
CA ARG A 142 13.40 7.02 -0.63
C ARG A 142 13.39 6.57 0.83
N ARG A 143 12.53 7.18 1.64
CA ARG A 143 12.39 6.87 3.07
C ARG A 143 11.21 5.94 3.31
N TYR A 144 11.48 4.85 4.05
CA TYR A 144 10.50 3.84 4.44
C TYR A 144 10.30 3.76 5.95
N ASP A 145 10.92 4.68 6.68
CA ASP A 145 10.97 4.67 8.14
C ASP A 145 9.61 4.90 8.78
N GLY A 146 9.30 4.13 9.81
CA GLY A 146 8.11 4.36 10.62
C GLY A 146 7.29 3.09 10.88
N PRO A 147 6.35 3.15 11.85
CA PRO A 147 5.61 1.99 12.31
C PRO A 147 4.38 1.64 11.44
N CYS A 148 4.03 2.45 10.45
CA CYS A 148 2.85 2.22 9.60
C CYS A 148 3.18 2.46 8.13
N GLY A 149 3.86 1.50 7.53
CA GLY A 149 4.12 1.45 6.10
C GLY A 149 2.95 0.86 5.31
N LYS A 150 3.15 0.69 3.99
CA LYS A 150 2.15 0.14 3.07
C LYS A 150 1.65 -1.25 3.50
N SER A 151 2.57 -2.15 3.89
CA SER A 151 2.22 -3.51 4.32
C SER A 151 1.44 -3.51 5.62
N ASP A 152 1.78 -2.64 6.57
CA ASP A 152 1.09 -2.56 7.87
C ASP A 152 -0.35 -2.08 7.66
N ARG A 153 -0.58 -1.11 6.76
CA ARG A 153 -1.92 -0.68 6.37
C ARG A 153 -2.72 -1.80 5.72
N ALA A 154 -2.10 -2.53 4.78
CA ALA A 154 -2.75 -3.66 4.12
C ALA A 154 -3.18 -4.74 5.11
N VAL A 155 -2.35 -5.05 6.10
CA VAL A 155 -2.70 -6.00 7.18
C VAL A 155 -3.83 -5.46 8.04
N ALA A 156 -3.78 -4.20 8.47
CA ALA A 156 -4.80 -3.60 9.33
C ALA A 156 -6.18 -3.55 8.65
N PHE A 157 -6.26 -3.00 7.42
CA PHE A 157 -7.50 -2.95 6.65
C PHE A 157 -7.96 -4.34 6.23
N GLY A 158 -7.04 -5.23 5.89
CA GLY A 158 -7.35 -6.62 5.58
C GLY A 158 -7.96 -7.37 6.77
N ALA A 159 -7.43 -7.18 7.98
CA ALA A 159 -7.98 -7.79 9.20
C ALA A 159 -9.40 -7.28 9.51
N VAL A 160 -9.62 -5.97 9.41
CA VAL A 160 -10.96 -5.37 9.57
C VAL A 160 -11.93 -5.90 8.51
N ALA A 161 -11.50 -5.99 7.25
CA ALA A 161 -12.30 -6.52 6.17
C ALA A 161 -12.67 -7.99 6.37
N LEU A 162 -11.73 -8.80 6.87
CA LEU A 162 -12.01 -10.20 7.21
C LEU A 162 -13.09 -10.31 8.28
N LEU A 163 -13.01 -9.51 9.34
CA LEU A 163 -14.02 -9.49 10.41
C LEU A 163 -15.40 -9.08 9.86
N LEU A 164 -15.46 -8.07 8.97
CA LEU A 164 -16.69 -7.68 8.27
C LEU A 164 -17.26 -8.82 7.43
N GLY A 165 -16.39 -9.50 6.68
CA GLY A 165 -16.78 -10.66 5.86
C GLY A 165 -17.33 -11.81 6.70
N LEU A 166 -16.76 -12.04 7.88
CA LEU A 166 -17.23 -13.03 8.86
C LEU A 166 -18.52 -12.57 9.59
N GLY A 167 -19.00 -11.34 9.34
CA GLY A 167 -20.22 -10.83 9.93
C GLY A 167 -20.05 -10.26 11.33
N VAL A 168 -18.82 -9.98 11.75
CA VAL A 168 -18.54 -9.33 13.05
C VAL A 168 -18.91 -7.85 12.93
N PRO A 169 -19.68 -7.29 13.89
CA PRO A 169 -20.05 -5.87 13.90
C PRO A 169 -18.86 -4.98 14.31
N VAL A 170 -18.01 -4.63 13.35
CA VAL A 170 -16.81 -3.82 13.61
C VAL A 170 -17.07 -2.32 13.69
N GLY A 171 -18.24 -1.84 13.20
CA GLY A 171 -18.56 -0.40 13.12
C GLY A 171 -18.25 0.36 14.41
N PRO A 172 -18.70 -0.08 15.60
CA PRO A 172 -18.44 0.62 16.86
C PRO A 172 -16.96 0.72 17.25
N TYR A 173 -16.12 -0.16 16.74
CA TYR A 173 -14.69 -0.23 17.06
C TYR A 173 -13.80 0.39 15.99
N LEU A 174 -14.33 0.61 14.78
CA LEU A 174 -13.52 1.06 13.63
C LEU A 174 -12.93 2.45 13.87
N ASP A 175 -13.63 3.33 14.54
CA ASP A 175 -13.13 4.68 14.87
C ASP A 175 -11.88 4.62 15.76
N TYR A 176 -11.81 3.68 16.71
CA TYR A 176 -10.62 3.47 17.54
C TYR A 176 -9.45 2.93 16.70
N VAL A 177 -9.74 2.01 15.78
CA VAL A 177 -8.73 1.49 14.83
C VAL A 177 -8.22 2.63 13.94
N MET A 178 -9.11 3.47 13.41
CA MET A 178 -8.71 4.63 12.60
C MET A 178 -7.90 5.64 13.40
N ALA A 179 -8.27 5.93 14.64
CA ALA A 179 -7.50 6.81 15.51
C ALA A 179 -6.08 6.26 15.79
N ALA A 180 -5.96 4.96 16.05
CA ALA A 180 -4.66 4.31 16.23
C ALA A 180 -3.81 4.36 14.96
N LEU A 181 -4.38 4.04 13.79
CA LEU A 181 -3.71 4.12 12.50
C LEU A 181 -3.27 5.55 12.18
N ALA A 182 -4.11 6.55 12.45
CA ALA A 182 -3.76 7.95 12.26
C ALA A 182 -2.56 8.36 13.12
N GLY A 183 -2.53 7.96 14.39
CA GLY A 183 -1.39 8.19 15.29
C GLY A 183 -0.10 7.54 14.79
N LEU A 184 -0.16 6.27 14.33
CA LEU A 184 0.98 5.55 13.75
C LEU A 184 1.46 6.19 12.44
N LEU A 185 0.54 6.69 11.60
CA LEU A 185 0.87 7.40 10.36
C LEU A 185 1.55 8.74 10.63
N LEU A 186 1.08 9.51 11.61
CA LEU A 186 1.74 10.76 12.03
C LEU A 186 3.16 10.50 12.53
N LEU A 187 3.38 9.44 13.30
CA LEU A 187 4.72 9.02 13.73
C LEU A 187 5.58 8.60 12.52
N THR A 188 4.99 7.90 11.54
CA THR A 188 5.67 7.50 10.30
C THR A 188 6.10 8.72 9.50
N ILE A 189 5.20 9.68 9.27
CA ILE A 189 5.49 10.94 8.56
C ILE A 189 6.63 11.69 9.27
N ARG A 190 6.53 11.85 10.60
CA ARG A 190 7.58 12.52 11.40
C ARG A 190 8.93 11.82 11.26
N ASN A 191 8.97 10.48 11.32
CA ASN A 191 10.21 9.72 11.22
C ASN A 191 10.84 9.85 9.83
N ARG A 192 10.03 9.71 8.77
CA ARG A 192 10.46 9.91 7.37
C ARG A 192 11.02 11.32 7.16
N ALA A 193 10.29 12.36 7.59
CA ALA A 193 10.73 13.75 7.45
C ALA A 193 12.04 14.01 8.22
N ARG A 194 12.13 13.57 9.49
CA ARG A 194 13.36 13.75 10.27
C ARG A 194 14.57 13.07 9.65
N ARG A 195 14.41 11.84 9.12
CA ARG A 195 15.52 11.13 8.47
C ARG A 195 15.88 11.73 7.12
N ALA A 196 14.91 12.23 6.36
CA ALA A 196 15.18 12.95 5.12
C ALA A 196 16.03 14.21 5.38
N LEU A 197 15.61 15.04 6.37
CA LEU A 197 16.33 16.24 6.76
C LEU A 197 17.75 15.96 7.28
N ARG A 198 17.94 14.90 8.06
CA ARG A 198 19.27 14.52 8.57
C ARG A 198 20.20 13.99 7.48
N ALA A 199 19.67 13.40 6.43
CA ALA A 199 20.45 12.85 5.33
C ALA A 199 20.67 13.86 4.19
N ALA A 200 19.88 14.93 4.13
CA ALA A 200 20.15 16.05 3.27
C ALA A 200 21.43 16.73 3.78
N SER A 201 22.43 16.90 2.89
CA SER A 201 23.61 17.71 3.21
C SER A 201 23.16 19.09 3.67
N PRO A 202 23.85 19.76 4.64
CA PRO A 202 23.53 21.13 4.97
C PRO A 202 23.61 21.93 3.67
N LEU A 203 22.49 22.62 3.35
CA LEU A 203 22.51 23.62 2.28
C LEU A 203 23.60 24.57 2.68
N THR A 204 24.71 24.58 1.93
CA THR A 204 25.73 25.62 2.04
C THR A 204 25.02 26.93 1.74
N ALA A 205 24.76 27.69 2.81
CA ALA A 205 24.23 29.05 2.73
C ALA A 205 25.26 29.97 2.10
#